data_0f4dbba5f9c1a10bd5fb346fd73425d9
#
_entry.id   0f4dbba5f9c1a10bd5fb346fd73425d9
#
_cell.length_a   1.000
_cell.length_b   1.000
_cell.length_c   1.000
_cell.angle_alpha   90.00
_cell.angle_beta   90.00
_cell.angle_gamma   90.00
#
_symmetry.space_group_name_H-M   'P 1'
#
loop_
_entity.id
_entity.type
_entity.pdbx_description
1 polymer ?
#
loop_
_entity_poly.entity_id
_entity_poly.type
_entity_poly.pdbx_seq_one_letter_code
_entity_poly.pdbx_strand_id
1 'polypeptide(L)'
;MSIAITRTDDLLTVTLEGELNILSAPELERALADELETVDSVVFDLTEVSYITSAGLRVLLATQQAVQERGSVIVRGACDEILEIFEMTGFDTILVIE
;
A
#
# COMPACT_ATOMS: atom_id res chain seq x y z
N MET A 1 -10.54 6.42 7.82
CA MET A 1 -9.35 5.55 7.78
C MET A 1 -8.27 6.10 8.70
N SER A 2 -7.60 5.22 9.39
CA SER A 2 -6.45 5.59 10.21
C SER A 2 -5.17 5.21 9.48
N ILE A 3 -4.20 6.12 9.43
CA ILE A 3 -2.94 5.93 8.72
C ILE A 3 -1.80 6.23 9.69
N ALA A 4 -0.93 5.25 9.92
CA ALA A 4 0.26 5.42 10.74
C ALA A 4 1.49 5.10 9.88
N ILE A 5 2.43 6.03 9.82
CA ILE A 5 3.62 5.88 9.00
C ILE A 5 4.85 5.91 9.89
N THR A 6 5.70 4.90 9.74
CA THR A 6 6.97 4.79 10.44
C THR A 6 8.08 4.61 9.41
N ARG A 7 9.15 5.36 9.53
CA ARG A 7 10.30 5.24 8.65
C ARG A 7 11.50 4.72 9.41
N THR A 8 12.16 3.70 8.87
CA THR A 8 13.41 3.16 9.40
C THR A 8 14.40 3.06 8.24
N ASP A 9 15.40 3.91 8.22
CA ASP A 9 16.36 4.02 7.11
C ASP A 9 15.64 4.24 5.78
N ASP A 10 15.71 3.28 4.86
CA ASP A 10 15.11 3.37 3.53
C ASP A 10 13.79 2.61 3.41
N LEU A 11 13.26 2.15 4.54
CA LEU A 11 12.00 1.40 4.59
C LEU A 11 10.90 2.23 5.23
N LEU A 12 9.80 2.37 4.51
CA LEU A 12 8.60 3.02 5.01
C LEU A 12 7.57 1.95 5.37
N THR A 13 7.06 1.98 6.60
CA THR A 13 6.00 1.07 7.04
C THR A 13 4.72 1.87 7.21
N VAL A 14 3.67 1.48 6.48
CA VAL A 14 2.39 2.16 6.46
C VAL A 14 1.34 1.21 7.02
N THR A 15 0.83 1.53 8.21
CA THR A 15 -0.20 0.73 8.87
C THR A 15 -1.54 1.40 8.67
N LEU A 16 -2.49 0.68 8.10
CA LEU A 16 -3.80 1.20 7.75
C LEU A 16 -4.90 0.49 8.53
N GLU A 17 -5.93 1.24 8.92
CA GLU A 17 -7.13 0.69 9.55
C GLU A 17 -8.35 1.22 8.83
N GLY A 18 -9.30 0.35 8.53
CA GLY A 18 -10.56 0.71 7.92
C GLY A 18 -10.65 0.26 6.48
N GLU A 19 -11.34 1.04 5.67
CA GLU A 19 -11.60 0.72 4.28
C GLU A 19 -10.80 1.66 3.38
N LEU A 20 -10.04 1.10 2.45
CA LEU A 20 -9.28 1.89 1.48
C LEU A 20 -10.15 2.07 0.22
N ASN A 21 -10.77 3.23 0.11
CA ASN A 21 -11.76 3.54 -0.91
C ASN A 21 -11.54 4.94 -1.50
N ILE A 22 -12.52 5.41 -2.28
CA ILE A 22 -12.40 6.70 -2.97
C ILE A 22 -12.28 7.90 -2.02
N LEU A 23 -12.74 7.77 -0.77
CA LEU A 23 -12.64 8.83 0.23
C LEU A 23 -11.30 8.80 0.95
N SER A 24 -10.78 7.63 1.25
CA SER A 24 -9.51 7.48 1.99
C SER A 24 -8.28 7.45 1.08
N ALA A 25 -8.43 7.08 -0.19
CA ALA A 25 -7.30 7.01 -1.11
C ALA A 25 -6.54 8.34 -1.26
N PRO A 26 -7.21 9.50 -1.45
CA PRO A 26 -6.49 10.78 -1.53
C PRO A 26 -5.76 11.15 -0.24
N GLU A 27 -6.31 10.76 0.91
CA GLU A 27 -5.68 10.97 2.20
C GLU A 27 -4.36 10.19 2.29
N LEU A 28 -4.38 8.93 1.86
CA LEU A 28 -3.20 8.09 1.82
C LEU A 28 -2.16 8.64 0.83
N GLU A 29 -2.58 9.07 -0.33
CA GLU A 29 -1.68 9.67 -1.32
C GLU A 29 -0.93 10.86 -0.74
N ARG A 30 -1.64 11.76 -0.06
CA ARG A 30 -1.03 12.94 0.55
C ARG A 30 -0.04 12.56 1.65
N ALA A 31 -0.38 11.54 2.44
CA ALA A 31 0.50 11.08 3.51
C ALA A 31 1.80 10.47 2.96
N LEU A 32 1.78 9.87 1.79
CA LEU A 32 2.92 9.20 1.19
C LEU A 32 3.78 10.10 0.30
N ALA A 33 3.22 11.18 -0.22
CA ALA A 33 3.83 11.95 -1.32
C ALA A 33 5.29 12.34 -1.08
N ASP A 34 5.60 12.92 0.08
CA ASP A 34 6.96 13.36 0.36
C ASP A 34 7.90 12.20 0.66
N GLU A 35 7.38 11.16 1.30
CA GLU A 35 8.18 10.00 1.72
C GLU A 35 8.63 9.16 0.53
N LEU A 36 7.80 9.04 -0.51
CA LEU A 36 8.11 8.19 -1.66
C LEU A 36 9.29 8.68 -2.49
N GLU A 37 9.69 9.92 -2.34
CA GLU A 37 10.83 10.47 -3.07
C GLU A 37 12.17 9.93 -2.56
N THR A 38 12.21 9.49 -1.31
CA THR A 38 13.48 9.16 -0.64
C THR A 38 13.56 7.75 -0.07
N VAL A 39 12.46 7.00 -0.02
CA VAL A 39 12.50 5.62 0.47
C VAL A 39 12.79 4.64 -0.66
N ASP A 40 13.38 3.48 -0.32
CA ASP A 40 13.63 2.43 -1.29
C ASP A 40 12.48 1.44 -1.37
N SER A 41 11.91 1.08 -0.23
CA SER A 41 10.80 0.12 -0.17
C SER A 41 9.71 0.57 0.78
N VAL A 42 8.49 0.09 0.55
CA VAL A 42 7.32 0.41 1.34
C VAL A 42 6.63 -0.88 1.76
N VAL A 43 6.30 -0.99 3.05
CA VAL A 43 5.49 -2.08 3.58
C VAL A 43 4.11 -1.51 3.92
N PHE A 44 3.07 -2.08 3.33
CA PHE A 44 1.70 -1.80 3.73
C PHE A 44 1.20 -2.91 4.65
N ASP A 45 0.91 -2.56 5.88
CA ASP A 45 0.29 -3.48 6.83
C ASP A 45 -1.22 -3.32 6.72
N LEU A 46 -1.88 -4.32 6.14
CA LEU A 46 -3.31 -4.32 5.86
C LEU A 46 -4.10 -5.21 6.85
N THR A 47 -3.49 -5.57 7.97
CA THR A 47 -4.13 -6.46 8.96
C THR A 47 -5.49 -5.93 9.41
N GLU A 48 -5.63 -4.62 9.57
CA GLU A 48 -6.87 -3.98 10.02
C GLU A 48 -7.66 -3.33 8.88
N VAL A 49 -7.35 -3.68 7.63
CA VAL A 49 -8.08 -3.18 6.46
C VAL A 49 -9.15 -4.18 6.08
N SER A 50 -10.40 -3.73 6.04
CA SER A 50 -11.55 -4.59 5.78
C SER A 50 -11.84 -4.75 4.29
N TYR A 51 -11.51 -3.76 3.48
CA TYR A 51 -11.78 -3.81 2.05
C TYR A 51 -10.92 -2.79 1.29
N ILE A 52 -10.68 -3.09 0.00
CA ILE A 52 -9.95 -2.19 -0.88
C ILE A 52 -10.71 -2.06 -2.21
N THR A 53 -10.86 -0.83 -2.68
CA THR A 53 -11.53 -0.55 -3.96
C THR A 53 -10.51 -0.21 -5.03
N SER A 54 -10.98 0.03 -6.27
CA SER A 54 -10.11 0.41 -7.38
C SER A 54 -9.33 1.70 -7.09
N ALA A 55 -9.91 2.63 -6.33
CA ALA A 55 -9.22 3.86 -5.93
C ALA A 55 -8.02 3.53 -5.02
N GLY A 56 -8.20 2.58 -4.10
CA GLY A 56 -7.12 2.11 -3.23
C GLY A 56 -6.05 1.35 -4.01
N LEU A 57 -6.45 0.49 -4.93
CA LEU A 57 -5.50 -0.23 -5.78
C LEU A 57 -4.63 0.73 -6.59
N ARG A 58 -5.20 1.83 -7.04
CA ARG A 58 -4.45 2.86 -7.76
C ARG A 58 -3.34 3.48 -6.93
N VAL A 59 -3.59 3.70 -5.64
CA VAL A 59 -2.57 4.23 -4.72
C VAL A 59 -1.44 3.22 -4.55
N LEU A 60 -1.76 1.93 -4.40
CA LEU A 60 -0.75 0.88 -4.29
C LEU A 60 0.08 0.79 -5.56
N LEU A 61 -0.55 0.89 -6.71
CA LEU A 61 0.16 0.86 -8.00
C LEU A 61 1.08 2.08 -8.16
N ALA A 62 0.60 3.27 -7.83
CA ALA A 62 1.40 4.49 -7.91
C ALA A 62 2.60 4.41 -6.96
N THR A 63 2.42 3.84 -5.77
CA THR A 63 3.50 3.63 -4.82
C THR A 63 4.54 2.66 -5.38
N GLN A 64 4.10 1.57 -5.97
CA GLN A 64 5.00 0.59 -6.59
C GLN A 64 5.80 1.23 -7.72
N GLN A 65 5.15 2.02 -8.56
CA GLN A 65 5.84 2.70 -9.67
C GLN A 65 6.86 3.71 -9.17
N ALA A 66 6.58 4.38 -8.05
CA ALA A 66 7.48 5.37 -7.46
C ALA A 66 8.78 4.74 -6.94
N VAL A 67 8.73 3.51 -6.45
CA VAL A 67 9.91 2.85 -5.84
C VAL A 67 10.50 1.72 -6.67
N GLN A 68 9.91 1.38 -7.82
CA GLN A 68 10.27 0.17 -8.57
C GLN A 68 11.74 0.07 -8.97
N GLU A 69 12.43 1.18 -9.14
CA GLU A 69 13.85 1.19 -9.50
C GLU A 69 14.77 1.08 -8.29
N ARG A 70 14.23 1.28 -7.08
CA ARG A 70 15.02 1.27 -5.84
C ARG A 70 14.68 0.07 -4.95
N GLY A 71 13.44 -0.41 -5.01
CA GLY A 71 13.01 -1.48 -4.13
C GLY A 71 11.62 -2.02 -4.49
N SER A 72 10.85 -2.38 -3.49
CA SER A 72 9.57 -3.08 -3.67
C SER A 72 8.48 -2.53 -2.78
N VAL A 73 7.23 -2.82 -3.15
CA VAL A 73 6.09 -2.65 -2.26
C VAL A 73 5.72 -4.03 -1.71
N ILE A 74 5.73 -4.13 -0.39
CA ILE A 74 5.44 -5.36 0.34
C ILE A 74 4.08 -5.17 1.01
N VAL A 75 3.19 -6.14 0.86
CA VAL A 75 1.88 -6.13 1.51
C VAL A 75 1.84 -7.25 2.55
N ARG A 76 1.47 -6.89 3.78
CA ARG A 76 1.44 -7.80 4.91
C ARG A 76 0.04 -7.83 5.52
N GLY A 77 -0.42 -9.02 5.90
CA GLY A 77 -1.64 -9.16 6.68
C GLY A 77 -2.95 -8.94 5.94
N ALA A 78 -2.95 -8.94 4.61
CA ALA A 78 -4.17 -8.77 3.85
C ALA A 78 -5.11 -9.95 4.08
N CYS A 79 -6.41 -9.67 4.28
CA CYS A 79 -7.41 -10.71 4.44
C CYS A 79 -7.67 -11.44 3.12
N ASP A 80 -8.36 -12.58 3.19
CA ASP A 80 -8.62 -13.42 2.01
C ASP A 80 -9.33 -12.66 0.89
N GLU A 81 -10.27 -11.80 1.22
CA GLU A 81 -10.99 -11.00 0.23
C GLU A 81 -10.06 -10.05 -0.53
N ILE A 82 -9.12 -9.43 0.17
CA ILE A 82 -8.16 -8.52 -0.45
C ILE A 82 -7.14 -9.31 -1.28
N LEU A 83 -6.68 -10.45 -0.78
CA LEU A 83 -5.78 -11.33 -1.53
C LEU A 83 -6.43 -11.79 -2.83
N GLU A 84 -7.72 -12.10 -2.80
CA GLU A 84 -8.47 -12.48 -3.99
C GLU A 84 -8.53 -11.33 -5.00
N ILE A 85 -8.74 -10.10 -4.53
CA ILE A 85 -8.73 -8.92 -5.40
C ILE A 85 -7.36 -8.75 -6.05
N PHE A 86 -6.27 -8.92 -5.32
CA PHE A 86 -4.93 -8.84 -5.87
C PHE A 86 -4.70 -9.89 -6.96
N GLU A 87 -5.18 -11.10 -6.72
CA GLU A 87 -5.07 -12.19 -7.68
C GLU A 87 -5.88 -11.90 -8.95
N MET A 88 -7.12 -11.45 -8.81
CA MET A 88 -8.00 -11.13 -9.93
C MET A 88 -7.51 -9.96 -10.79
N THR A 89 -6.84 -9.00 -10.18
CA THR A 89 -6.34 -7.81 -10.86
C THR A 89 -4.90 -7.93 -11.34
N GLY A 90 -4.21 -9.02 -10.98
CA GLY A 90 -2.81 -9.22 -11.31
C GLY A 90 -1.84 -8.48 -10.40
N PHE A 91 -2.33 -7.82 -9.35
CA PHE A 91 -1.47 -7.07 -8.42
C PHE A 91 -0.54 -7.99 -7.63
N ASP A 92 -0.88 -9.26 -7.48
CA ASP A 92 -0.03 -10.26 -6.83
C ASP A 92 1.29 -10.51 -7.60
N THR A 93 1.36 -10.11 -8.87
CA THR A 93 2.60 -10.19 -9.66
C THR A 93 3.42 -8.92 -9.57
N ILE A 94 2.85 -7.81 -9.10
CA ILE A 94 3.49 -6.51 -8.99
C ILE A 94 3.96 -6.24 -7.57
N LEU A 95 3.14 -6.62 -6.59
CA LEU A 95 3.42 -6.44 -5.17
C LEU A 95 4.06 -7.70 -4.59
N VAL A 96 4.86 -7.53 -3.55
CA VAL A 96 5.38 -8.65 -2.77
C VAL A 96 4.38 -8.96 -1.67
N ILE A 97 3.70 -10.09 -1.77
CA ILE A 97 2.67 -10.48 -0.80
C ILE A 97 3.28 -11.38 0.27
N GLU A 98 3.14 -10.98 1.53
CA GLU A 98 3.57 -11.76 2.68
C GLU A 98 2.40 -12.30 3.49
#